data_717b190d2c2c30189439bf577de3edb6
#
_entry.id   717b190d2c2c30189439bf577de3edb6
#
_cell.length_a   1.000
_cell.length_b   1.000
_cell.length_c   1.000
_cell.angle_alpha   90.00
_cell.angle_beta   90.00
_cell.angle_gamma   90.00
#
_symmetry.space_group_name_H-M   'P 1'
#
loop_
_entity.id
_entity.type
_entity.pdbx_description
1 polymer ?
#
loop_
_entity_poly.entity_id
_entity_poly.type
_entity_poly.pdbx_seq_one_letter_code
_entity_poly.pdbx_strand_id
1 'polypeptide(L)'
;MIQIEKLSKRYGESTVVDDVSMVIEPRTMTTIVGTSGSGKSTLLRMINRLVEPTSGRVLIDGNDTTAEPAHLLRRRIGYAIQGLGLFPHRTVADNVATVPRLLGWSDDRVRARVTELLELFQLDPGLHAGKFPHELSGGQQQRVGVARALAAKPNVLLMDEPFGALDAIIRTKAQDDLLGIQRRFGTTIILVTHDIDEAFRLGDRVAVM
;
A
#
# COMPACT_ATOMS: atom_id res chain seq x y z
N MET A 1 -13.24 8.25 -2.69
CA MET A 1 -12.91 8.59 -4.09
C MET A 1 -11.58 9.32 -4.11
N ILE A 2 -10.68 8.97 -5.04
CA ILE A 2 -9.41 9.68 -5.23
C ILE A 2 -9.46 10.33 -6.60
N GLN A 3 -9.14 11.61 -6.68
CA GLN A 3 -9.07 12.37 -7.94
C GLN A 3 -7.64 12.89 -8.09
N ILE A 4 -7.05 12.61 -9.22
CA ILE A 4 -5.74 13.10 -9.63
C ILE A 4 -6.00 14.08 -10.77
N GLU A 5 -5.54 15.31 -10.63
CA GLU A 5 -5.80 16.38 -11.59
C GLU A 5 -4.48 16.98 -12.08
N LYS A 6 -4.17 16.75 -13.36
CA LYS A 6 -3.01 17.29 -14.09
C LYS A 6 -1.70 17.16 -13.31
N LEU A 7 -1.53 15.98 -12.69
CA LEU A 7 -0.41 15.73 -11.80
C LEU A 7 0.88 15.54 -12.58
N SER A 8 1.89 16.32 -12.29
CA SER A 8 3.19 16.23 -12.94
C SER A 8 4.33 16.22 -11.93
N LYS A 9 5.42 15.51 -12.25
CA LYS A 9 6.66 15.53 -11.49
C LYS A 9 7.87 15.63 -12.38
N ARG A 10 8.69 16.64 -12.09
CA ARG A 10 9.98 16.87 -12.74
C ARG A 10 11.10 16.79 -11.71
N TYR A 11 12.21 16.23 -12.11
CA TYR A 11 13.48 16.24 -11.38
C TYR A 11 14.54 16.90 -12.29
N GLY A 12 14.88 18.15 -12.00
CA GLY A 12 15.69 18.95 -12.91
C GLY A 12 15.00 19.09 -14.27
N GLU A 13 15.67 18.66 -15.33
CA GLU A 13 15.12 18.69 -16.71
C GLU A 13 14.28 17.45 -17.06
N SER A 14 14.34 16.39 -16.26
CA SER A 14 13.63 15.16 -16.54
C SER A 14 12.19 15.20 -16.01
N THR A 15 11.20 15.00 -16.89
CA THR A 15 9.80 14.81 -16.53
C THR A 15 9.55 13.32 -16.32
N VAL A 16 9.20 12.91 -15.11
CA VAL A 16 8.96 11.51 -14.73
C VAL A 16 7.47 11.17 -14.75
N VAL A 17 6.62 12.12 -14.40
CA VAL A 17 5.16 12.03 -14.52
C VAL A 17 4.69 13.29 -15.22
N ASP A 18 3.87 13.17 -16.26
CA ASP A 18 3.45 14.28 -17.10
C ASP A 18 1.94 14.32 -17.25
N ASP A 19 1.31 15.37 -16.74
CA ASP A 19 -0.12 15.73 -16.86
C ASP A 19 -1.10 14.57 -16.64
N VAL A 20 -0.85 13.74 -15.62
CA VAL A 20 -1.72 12.60 -15.32
C VAL A 20 -3.01 13.08 -14.66
N SER A 21 -4.16 12.71 -15.24
CA SER A 21 -5.48 12.94 -14.68
C SER A 21 -6.27 11.63 -14.66
N MET A 22 -6.79 11.24 -13.48
CA MET A 22 -7.60 10.03 -13.33
C MET A 22 -8.48 10.10 -12.09
N VAL A 23 -9.57 9.33 -12.12
CA VAL A 23 -10.47 9.13 -10.99
C VAL A 23 -10.44 7.66 -10.56
N ILE A 24 -10.23 7.44 -9.27
CA ILE A 24 -10.26 6.11 -8.66
C ILE A 24 -11.51 6.04 -7.78
N GLU A 25 -12.40 5.14 -8.15
CA GLU A 25 -13.68 4.96 -7.47
C GLU A 25 -13.49 4.37 -6.07
N PRO A 26 -14.34 4.71 -5.12
CA PRO A 26 -14.29 4.14 -3.79
C PRO A 26 -14.53 2.62 -3.83
N ARG A 27 -13.83 1.88 -2.99
CA ARG A 27 -13.98 0.43 -2.82
C ARG A 27 -13.67 -0.39 -4.06
N THR A 28 -12.92 0.17 -4.99
CA THR A 28 -12.40 -0.54 -6.16
C THR A 28 -10.89 -0.76 -6.04
N MET A 29 -10.40 -1.70 -6.83
CA MET A 29 -8.98 -1.89 -7.06
C MET A 29 -8.62 -1.34 -8.43
N THR A 30 -7.76 -0.32 -8.46
CA THR A 30 -7.18 0.21 -9.69
C THR A 30 -5.73 -0.24 -9.78
N THR A 31 -5.39 -0.93 -10.84
CA THR A 31 -4.01 -1.33 -11.14
C THR A 31 -3.39 -0.36 -12.12
N ILE A 32 -2.12 -0.01 -11.89
CA ILE A 32 -1.31 0.82 -12.78
C ILE A 32 -0.17 -0.04 -13.30
N VAL A 33 -0.17 -0.32 -14.59
CA VAL A 33 0.81 -1.19 -15.22
C VAL A 33 1.68 -0.39 -16.21
N GLY A 34 2.93 -0.78 -16.36
CA GLY A 34 3.86 -0.17 -17.31
C GLY A 34 5.29 -0.64 -17.08
N THR A 35 6.18 -0.26 -17.98
CA THR A 35 7.59 -0.65 -17.91
C THR A 35 8.30 -0.08 -16.67
N SER A 36 9.42 -0.69 -16.29
CA SER A 36 10.26 -0.12 -15.24
C SER A 36 10.72 1.29 -15.65
N GLY A 37 10.67 2.23 -14.69
CA GLY A 37 11.04 3.61 -14.94
C GLY A 37 9.92 4.50 -15.54
N SER A 38 8.72 3.99 -15.83
CA SER A 38 7.61 4.80 -16.38
C SER A 38 6.97 5.80 -15.40
N GLY A 39 7.45 5.87 -14.15
CA GLY A 39 6.95 6.85 -13.17
C GLY A 39 5.88 6.34 -12.20
N LYS A 40 5.43 5.09 -12.29
CA LYS A 40 4.36 4.49 -11.46
C LYS A 40 4.58 4.66 -9.95
N SER A 41 5.75 4.29 -9.46
CA SER A 41 6.09 4.46 -8.03
C SER A 41 6.13 5.93 -7.62
N THR A 42 6.54 6.82 -8.53
CA THR A 42 6.53 8.27 -8.30
C THR A 42 5.10 8.78 -8.19
N LEU A 43 4.21 8.34 -9.09
CA LEU A 43 2.78 8.67 -9.04
C LEU A 43 2.17 8.22 -7.70
N LEU A 44 2.43 6.97 -7.30
CA LEU A 44 1.95 6.43 -6.03
C LEU A 44 2.46 7.23 -4.82
N ARG A 45 3.75 7.64 -4.84
CA ARG A 45 4.36 8.45 -3.79
C ARG A 45 3.87 9.90 -3.76
N MET A 46 3.34 10.42 -4.85
CA MET A 46 2.68 11.73 -4.85
C MET A 46 1.30 11.66 -4.19
N ILE A 47 0.56 10.56 -4.32
CA ILE A 47 -0.76 10.40 -3.68
C ILE A 47 -0.64 10.49 -2.15
N ASN A 48 0.39 9.89 -1.55
CA ASN A 48 0.62 9.96 -0.09
C ASN A 48 1.61 11.07 0.34
N ARG A 49 1.97 11.95 -0.59
CA ARG A 49 2.90 13.07 -0.36
C ARG A 49 4.25 12.66 0.23
N LEU A 50 4.75 11.47 -0.14
CA LEU A 50 6.17 11.14 0.04
C LEU A 50 7.05 11.87 -0.97
N VAL A 51 6.46 12.22 -2.12
CA VAL A 51 7.03 13.09 -3.14
C VAL A 51 6.00 14.21 -3.39
N GLU A 52 6.42 15.45 -3.29
CA GLU A 52 5.56 16.57 -3.64
C GLU A 52 5.51 16.72 -5.17
N PRO A 53 4.33 16.90 -5.78
CA PRO A 53 4.20 17.15 -7.21
C PRO A 53 4.85 18.48 -7.60
N THR A 54 5.26 18.59 -8.86
CA THR A 54 5.71 19.88 -9.44
C THR A 54 4.52 20.75 -9.83
N SER A 55 3.44 20.10 -10.30
CA SER A 55 2.16 20.76 -10.61
C SER A 55 1.02 19.76 -10.51
N GLY A 56 -0.22 20.27 -10.54
CA GLY A 56 -1.42 19.49 -10.33
C GLY A 56 -1.70 19.22 -8.85
N ARG A 57 -2.72 18.41 -8.57
CA ARG A 57 -3.14 18.09 -7.21
C ARG A 57 -3.78 16.72 -7.09
N VAL A 58 -3.86 16.24 -5.88
CA VAL A 58 -4.56 15.02 -5.51
C VAL A 58 -5.63 15.36 -4.48
N LEU A 59 -6.87 14.91 -4.74
CA LEU A 59 -7.95 15.02 -3.77
C LEU A 59 -8.35 13.62 -3.29
N ILE A 60 -8.57 13.49 -2.00
CA ILE A 60 -9.11 12.27 -1.38
C ILE A 60 -10.42 12.64 -0.70
N ASP A 61 -11.52 12.03 -1.15
CA ASP A 61 -12.89 12.33 -0.70
C ASP A 61 -13.23 13.83 -0.78
N GLY A 62 -12.78 14.47 -1.90
CA GLY A 62 -12.99 15.88 -2.19
C GLY A 62 -12.04 16.84 -1.47
N ASN A 63 -11.20 16.37 -0.57
CA ASN A 63 -10.24 17.19 0.16
C ASN A 63 -8.88 17.15 -0.50
N ASP A 64 -8.29 18.32 -0.77
CA ASP A 64 -6.92 18.41 -1.25
C ASP A 64 -5.95 17.86 -0.23
N THR A 65 -5.07 16.97 -0.67
CA THR A 65 -4.09 16.32 0.22
C THR A 65 -3.10 17.32 0.84
N THR A 66 -2.97 18.51 0.28
CA THR A 66 -2.12 19.59 0.81
C THR A 66 -2.77 20.38 1.93
N ALA A 67 -4.08 20.25 2.13
CA ALA A 67 -4.84 20.97 3.16
C ALA A 67 -4.50 20.52 4.60
N GLU A 68 -3.82 19.38 4.76
CA GLU A 68 -3.39 18.88 6.06
C GLU A 68 -1.88 18.55 6.08
N PRO A 69 -1.24 18.49 7.24
CA PRO A 69 0.14 18.04 7.36
C PRO A 69 0.33 16.62 6.80
N ALA A 70 1.36 16.41 5.99
CA ALA A 70 1.60 15.16 5.30
C ALA A 70 1.69 13.93 6.23
N HIS A 71 2.18 14.09 7.46
CA HIS A 71 2.24 12.98 8.43
C HIS A 71 0.85 12.55 8.94
N LEU A 72 -0.14 13.43 8.98
CA LEU A 72 -1.52 13.10 9.32
C LEU A 72 -2.20 12.37 8.16
N LEU A 73 -2.04 12.87 6.93
CA LEU A 73 -2.49 12.19 5.71
C LEU A 73 -1.97 10.74 5.67
N ARG A 74 -0.66 10.54 5.87
CA ARG A 74 -0.03 9.21 5.79
C ARG A 74 -0.52 8.23 6.85
N ARG A 75 -1.01 8.69 8.01
CA ARG A 75 -1.61 7.81 9.02
C ARG A 75 -2.95 7.22 8.59
N ARG A 76 -3.62 7.84 7.61
CA ARG A 76 -4.92 7.41 7.09
C ARG A 76 -4.81 6.59 5.81
N ILE A 77 -3.63 6.58 5.18
CA ILE A 77 -3.33 5.82 3.96
C ILE A 77 -2.44 4.64 4.33
N GLY A 78 -2.87 3.43 3.98
CA GLY A 78 -2.00 2.27 4.03
C GLY A 78 -1.00 2.31 2.88
N TYR A 79 0.26 2.00 3.14
CA TYR A 79 1.26 1.95 2.09
C TYR A 79 2.17 0.73 2.25
N ALA A 80 2.05 -0.19 1.29
CA ALA A 80 2.97 -1.31 1.11
C ALA A 80 4.02 -0.89 0.06
N ILE A 81 5.21 -0.58 0.54
CA ILE A 81 6.32 -0.10 -0.30
C ILE A 81 6.98 -1.24 -1.05
N GLN A 82 7.60 -0.92 -2.19
CA GLN A 82 8.45 -1.83 -2.94
C GLN A 82 9.57 -2.37 -2.04
N GLY A 83 9.81 -3.68 -2.10
CA GLY A 83 10.68 -4.36 -1.17
C GLY A 83 9.99 -4.59 0.19
N LEU A 84 10.74 -5.09 1.15
CA LEU A 84 10.13 -5.53 2.41
C LEU A 84 9.79 -4.39 3.38
N GLY A 85 10.58 -3.32 3.37
CA GLY A 85 10.37 -2.08 4.13
C GLY A 85 10.02 -2.21 5.61
N LEU A 86 10.21 -3.40 6.20
CA LEU A 86 9.98 -3.62 7.62
C LEU A 86 11.09 -2.98 8.44
N PHE A 87 10.75 -2.52 9.64
CA PHE A 87 11.73 -2.03 10.60
C PHE A 87 12.55 -3.21 11.12
N PRO A 88 13.85 -3.34 10.79
CA PRO A 88 14.63 -4.54 11.09
C PRO A 88 14.87 -4.74 12.59
N HIS A 89 14.81 -3.66 13.36
CA HIS A 89 15.01 -3.62 14.81
C HIS A 89 13.71 -3.78 15.62
N ARG A 90 12.58 -4.03 14.96
CA ARG A 90 11.26 -4.23 15.57
C ARG A 90 10.76 -5.63 15.29
N THR A 91 10.02 -6.18 16.23
CA THR A 91 9.33 -7.46 16.04
C THR A 91 8.25 -7.35 14.95
N VAL A 92 7.73 -8.47 14.49
CA VAL A 92 6.57 -8.55 13.59
C VAL A 92 5.37 -7.82 14.20
N ALA A 93 5.07 -8.10 15.45
CA ALA A 93 3.97 -7.42 16.15
C ALA A 93 4.18 -5.90 16.21
N ASP A 94 5.37 -5.43 16.52
CA ASP A 94 5.68 -4.01 16.59
C ASP A 94 5.67 -3.32 15.22
N ASN A 95 6.08 -4.03 14.18
CA ASN A 95 5.94 -3.55 12.79
C ASN A 95 4.47 -3.30 12.46
N VAL A 96 3.60 -4.27 12.67
CA VAL A 96 2.15 -4.16 12.41
C VAL A 96 1.52 -3.10 13.32
N ALA A 97 1.90 -3.04 14.59
CA ALA A 97 1.37 -2.10 15.58
C ALA A 97 1.74 -0.63 15.35
N THR A 98 2.68 -0.32 14.44
CA THR A 98 3.28 1.00 14.31
C THR A 98 2.23 2.12 14.14
N VAL A 99 1.36 2.03 13.15
CA VAL A 99 0.38 3.09 12.88
C VAL A 99 -0.76 3.10 13.89
N PRO A 100 -1.34 1.98 14.31
CA PRO A 100 -2.31 1.95 15.42
C PRO A 100 -1.83 2.65 16.68
N ARG A 101 -0.58 2.43 17.11
CA ARG A 101 0.01 3.12 18.26
C ARG A 101 0.16 4.63 18.02
N LEU A 102 0.57 5.06 16.83
CA LEU A 102 0.64 6.48 16.46
C LEU A 102 -0.73 7.16 16.44
N LEU A 103 -1.80 6.39 16.28
CA LEU A 103 -3.20 6.85 16.37
C LEU A 103 -3.75 6.80 17.78
N GLY A 104 -2.96 6.41 18.78
CA GLY A 104 -3.36 6.35 20.19
C GLY A 104 -4.33 5.22 20.52
N TRP A 105 -4.33 4.11 19.76
CA TRP A 105 -5.15 2.95 20.10
C TRP A 105 -4.67 2.32 21.41
N SER A 106 -5.61 1.82 22.22
CA SER A 106 -5.27 1.08 23.44
C SER A 106 -4.47 -0.18 23.12
N ASP A 107 -3.62 -0.61 24.04
CA ASP A 107 -2.79 -1.80 23.87
C ASP A 107 -3.59 -3.07 23.59
N ASP A 108 -4.77 -3.22 24.23
CA ASP A 108 -5.66 -4.35 23.98
C ASP A 108 -6.19 -4.34 22.53
N ARG A 109 -6.61 -3.19 22.06
CA ARG A 109 -7.07 -3.02 20.68
C ARG A 109 -5.94 -3.27 19.66
N VAL A 110 -4.73 -2.81 19.96
CA VAL A 110 -3.56 -3.05 19.13
C VAL A 110 -3.22 -4.54 19.09
N ARG A 111 -3.16 -5.22 20.25
CA ARG A 111 -2.89 -6.67 20.32
C ARG A 111 -3.92 -7.46 19.52
N ALA A 112 -5.21 -7.21 19.75
CA ALA A 112 -6.27 -7.88 19.01
C ALA A 112 -6.15 -7.68 17.50
N ARG A 113 -5.82 -6.45 17.05
CA ARG A 113 -5.64 -6.15 15.63
C ARG A 113 -4.42 -6.81 15.02
N VAL A 114 -3.31 -6.89 15.75
CA VAL A 114 -2.10 -7.60 15.31
C VAL A 114 -2.42 -9.08 15.14
N THR A 115 -3.05 -9.72 16.11
CA THR A 115 -3.46 -11.13 16.05
C THR A 115 -4.37 -11.37 14.84
N GLU A 116 -5.44 -10.58 14.69
CA GLU A 116 -6.38 -10.67 13.56
C GLU A 116 -5.66 -10.63 12.20
N LEU A 117 -4.71 -9.71 12.04
CA LEU A 117 -4.00 -9.57 10.78
C LEU A 117 -2.98 -10.68 10.53
N LEU A 118 -2.26 -11.12 11.56
CA LEU A 118 -1.34 -12.23 11.40
C LEU A 118 -2.08 -13.51 11.01
N GLU A 119 -3.21 -13.82 11.65
CA GLU A 119 -4.07 -14.95 11.29
C GLU A 119 -4.60 -14.81 9.86
N LEU A 120 -5.09 -13.62 9.49
CA LEU A 120 -5.58 -13.33 8.13
C LEU A 120 -4.53 -13.61 7.06
N PHE A 121 -3.27 -13.27 7.35
CA PHE A 121 -2.13 -13.52 6.45
C PHE A 121 -1.46 -14.89 6.69
N GLN A 122 -2.10 -15.80 7.41
CA GLN A 122 -1.62 -17.18 7.67
C GLN A 122 -0.23 -17.19 8.34
N LEU A 123 -0.03 -16.27 9.26
CA LEU A 123 1.11 -16.19 10.14
C LEU A 123 0.61 -16.49 11.56
N ASP A 124 0.92 -17.67 12.09
CA ASP A 124 0.55 -18.01 13.47
C ASP A 124 1.09 -16.95 14.44
N PRO A 125 0.22 -16.22 15.17
CA PRO A 125 0.68 -15.17 16.08
C PRO A 125 1.60 -15.67 17.18
N GLY A 126 1.36 -16.89 17.70
CA GLY A 126 2.20 -17.50 18.73
C GLY A 126 3.63 -17.78 18.27
N LEU A 127 3.80 -18.07 16.97
CA LEU A 127 5.09 -18.39 16.38
C LEU A 127 5.80 -17.18 15.75
N HIS A 128 5.02 -16.19 15.26
CA HIS A 128 5.59 -15.14 14.41
C HIS A 128 5.59 -13.75 15.05
N ALA A 129 4.69 -13.44 15.99
CA ALA A 129 4.55 -12.09 16.51
C ALA A 129 5.84 -11.54 17.17
N GLY A 130 6.58 -12.41 17.86
CA GLY A 130 7.83 -12.05 18.52
C GLY A 130 9.07 -12.07 17.63
N LYS A 131 8.98 -12.60 16.41
CA LYS A 131 10.14 -12.69 15.50
C LYS A 131 10.51 -11.32 14.95
N PHE A 132 11.78 -11.19 14.58
CA PHE A 132 12.29 -10.06 13.81
C PHE A 132 12.24 -10.35 12.30
N PRO A 133 12.25 -9.32 11.44
CA PRO A 133 12.19 -9.51 10.00
C PRO A 133 13.21 -10.50 9.43
N HIS A 134 14.44 -10.48 9.91
CA HIS A 134 15.50 -11.35 9.43
C HIS A 134 15.27 -12.87 9.74
N GLU A 135 14.34 -13.18 10.65
CA GLU A 135 13.94 -14.55 10.99
C GLU A 135 12.80 -15.09 10.13
N LEU A 136 12.32 -14.27 9.18
CA LEU A 136 11.21 -14.59 8.29
C LEU A 136 11.68 -14.85 6.86
N SER A 137 10.99 -15.73 6.14
CA SER A 137 11.16 -15.84 4.69
C SER A 137 10.69 -14.54 3.98
N GLY A 138 11.17 -14.29 2.77
CA GLY A 138 10.76 -13.11 1.99
C GLY A 138 9.24 -12.99 1.84
N GLY A 139 8.54 -14.09 1.58
CA GLY A 139 7.09 -14.11 1.49
C GLY A 139 6.39 -13.84 2.82
N GLN A 140 6.95 -14.29 3.95
CA GLN A 140 6.43 -13.94 5.28
C GLN A 140 6.62 -12.46 5.58
N GLN A 141 7.80 -11.90 5.28
CA GLN A 141 8.08 -10.47 5.45
C GLN A 141 7.11 -9.62 4.62
N GLN A 142 6.82 -10.02 3.39
CA GLN A 142 5.89 -9.31 2.52
C GLN A 142 4.47 -9.31 3.11
N ARG A 143 3.98 -10.46 3.60
CA ARG A 143 2.68 -10.55 4.28
C ARG A 143 2.62 -9.66 5.52
N VAL A 144 3.69 -9.57 6.30
CA VAL A 144 3.79 -8.62 7.42
C VAL A 144 3.76 -7.18 6.94
N GLY A 145 4.39 -6.86 5.81
CA GLY A 145 4.36 -5.53 5.20
C GLY A 145 2.94 -5.09 4.82
N VAL A 146 2.16 -5.99 4.20
CA VAL A 146 0.75 -5.73 3.87
C VAL A 146 -0.11 -5.65 5.13
N ALA A 147 0.10 -6.54 6.12
CA ALA A 147 -0.56 -6.49 7.41
C ALA A 147 -0.35 -5.14 8.11
N ARG A 148 0.90 -4.63 8.11
CA ARG A 148 1.24 -3.31 8.65
C ARG A 148 0.48 -2.18 7.92
N ALA A 149 0.41 -2.24 6.59
CA ALA A 149 -0.30 -1.22 5.80
C ALA A 149 -1.81 -1.20 6.09
N LEU A 150 -2.40 -2.35 6.44
CA LEU A 150 -3.83 -2.49 6.77
C LEU A 150 -4.15 -2.28 8.26
N ALA A 151 -3.14 -2.17 9.13
CA ALA A 151 -3.32 -2.22 10.58
C ALA A 151 -4.25 -1.13 11.11
N ALA A 152 -4.15 0.07 10.59
CA ALA A 152 -4.97 1.22 11.00
C ALA A 152 -6.38 1.25 10.37
N LYS A 153 -6.79 0.21 9.63
CA LYS A 153 -8.05 0.15 8.86
C LYS A 153 -8.18 1.33 7.87
N PRO A 154 -7.20 1.54 6.99
CA PRO A 154 -7.23 2.66 6.06
C PRO A 154 -8.34 2.51 5.01
N ASN A 155 -8.94 3.63 4.58
CA ASN A 155 -9.87 3.65 3.46
C ASN A 155 -9.16 3.52 2.11
N VAL A 156 -7.88 3.89 2.05
CA VAL A 156 -7.02 3.85 0.87
C VAL A 156 -5.78 3.02 1.16
N LEU A 157 -5.47 2.06 0.29
CA LEU A 157 -4.27 1.26 0.34
C LEU A 157 -3.48 1.43 -0.96
N LEU A 158 -2.25 1.87 -0.84
CA LEU A 158 -1.30 1.99 -1.93
C LEU A 158 -0.31 0.82 -1.87
N MET A 159 -0.06 0.18 -3.00
CA MET A 159 0.83 -0.98 -3.08
C MET A 159 1.80 -0.82 -4.25
N ASP A 160 3.09 -0.81 -3.95
CA ASP A 160 4.17 -0.65 -4.93
C ASP A 160 4.85 -2.00 -5.16
N GLU A 161 4.52 -2.68 -6.25
CA GLU A 161 5.00 -4.03 -6.64
C GLU A 161 4.89 -5.06 -5.50
N PRO A 162 3.71 -5.26 -4.90
CA PRO A 162 3.58 -6.01 -3.66
C PRO A 162 3.88 -7.50 -3.78
N PHE A 163 3.96 -8.05 -5.00
CA PHE A 163 4.14 -9.49 -5.23
C PHE A 163 5.42 -9.83 -5.99
N GLY A 164 6.26 -8.83 -6.32
CA GLY A 164 7.44 -8.99 -7.15
C GLY A 164 8.50 -9.96 -6.61
N ALA A 165 8.59 -10.12 -5.30
CA ALA A 165 9.57 -11.01 -4.65
C ALA A 165 9.03 -12.42 -4.33
N LEU A 166 7.80 -12.76 -4.76
CA LEU A 166 7.18 -14.05 -4.48
C LEU A 166 7.33 -15.02 -5.64
N ASP A 167 7.53 -16.30 -5.30
CA ASP A 167 7.37 -17.37 -6.29
C ASP A 167 5.91 -17.48 -6.79
N ALA A 168 5.69 -18.16 -7.92
CA ALA A 168 4.42 -18.17 -8.62
C ALA A 168 3.27 -18.74 -7.77
N ILE A 169 3.50 -19.77 -6.95
CA ILE A 169 2.46 -20.41 -6.13
C ILE A 169 2.04 -19.49 -4.99
N ILE A 170 3.02 -18.95 -4.27
CA ILE A 170 2.79 -18.03 -3.15
C ILE A 170 2.19 -16.72 -3.65
N ARG A 171 2.61 -16.23 -4.82
CA ARG A 171 2.07 -15.03 -5.48
C ARG A 171 0.58 -15.18 -5.74
N THR A 172 0.17 -16.26 -6.40
CA THR A 172 -1.25 -16.53 -6.71
C THR A 172 -2.10 -16.49 -5.44
N LYS A 173 -1.65 -17.16 -4.38
CA LYS A 173 -2.36 -17.18 -3.11
C LYS A 173 -2.43 -15.80 -2.46
N ALA A 174 -1.34 -15.04 -2.45
CA ALA A 174 -1.31 -13.70 -1.89
C ALA A 174 -2.22 -12.72 -2.65
N GLN A 175 -2.36 -12.91 -3.96
CA GLN A 175 -3.31 -12.15 -4.79
C GLN A 175 -4.75 -12.47 -4.43
N ASP A 176 -5.09 -13.76 -4.25
CA ASP A 176 -6.43 -14.19 -3.82
C ASP A 176 -6.77 -13.67 -2.42
N ASP A 177 -5.81 -13.72 -1.49
CA ASP A 177 -5.94 -13.16 -0.15
C ASP A 177 -6.21 -11.63 -0.21
N LEU A 178 -5.50 -10.90 -1.09
CA LEU A 178 -5.71 -9.45 -1.28
C LEU A 178 -7.12 -9.15 -1.79
N LEU A 179 -7.62 -9.91 -2.78
CA LEU A 179 -9.00 -9.77 -3.28
C LEU A 179 -10.02 -10.03 -2.17
N GLY A 180 -9.79 -11.06 -1.34
CA GLY A 180 -10.63 -11.34 -0.17
C GLY A 180 -10.66 -10.20 0.84
N ILE A 181 -9.49 -9.60 1.11
CA ILE A 181 -9.33 -8.45 2.00
C ILE A 181 -10.06 -7.22 1.45
N GLN A 182 -9.88 -6.93 0.16
CA GLN A 182 -10.52 -5.78 -0.50
C GLN A 182 -12.05 -5.89 -0.38
N ARG A 183 -12.63 -7.06 -0.68
CA ARG A 183 -14.07 -7.32 -0.55
C ARG A 183 -14.55 -7.20 0.89
N ARG A 184 -13.79 -7.75 1.84
CA ARG A 184 -14.16 -7.76 3.26
C ARG A 184 -14.16 -6.38 3.90
N PHE A 185 -13.19 -5.54 3.57
CA PHE A 185 -13.01 -4.23 4.21
C PHE A 185 -13.50 -3.06 3.36
N GLY A 186 -13.81 -3.27 2.09
CA GLY A 186 -14.23 -2.21 1.17
C GLY A 186 -13.14 -1.13 1.00
N THR A 187 -11.87 -1.53 1.07
CA THR A 187 -10.74 -0.61 0.92
C THR A 187 -10.55 -0.25 -0.55
N THR A 188 -10.31 1.02 -0.85
CA THR A 188 -9.90 1.48 -2.17
C THR A 188 -8.43 1.17 -2.35
N ILE A 189 -8.06 0.38 -3.36
CA ILE A 189 -6.69 -0.06 -3.57
C ILE A 189 -6.14 0.53 -4.87
N ILE A 190 -4.93 1.08 -4.81
CA ILE A 190 -4.12 1.40 -5.98
C ILE A 190 -2.89 0.52 -5.93
N LEU A 191 -2.75 -0.34 -6.93
CA LEU A 191 -1.65 -1.28 -7.03
C LEU A 191 -0.82 -0.97 -8.27
N VAL A 192 0.47 -0.81 -8.09
CA VAL A 192 1.44 -0.64 -9.17
C VAL A 192 2.15 -1.95 -9.41
N THR A 193 2.24 -2.36 -10.68
CA THR A 193 2.94 -3.57 -11.10
C THR A 193 3.56 -3.38 -12.51
N HIS A 194 4.54 -4.20 -12.84
CA HIS A 194 5.03 -4.36 -14.21
C HIS A 194 4.48 -5.63 -14.88
N ASP A 195 3.71 -6.43 -14.15
CA ASP A 195 3.10 -7.67 -14.62
C ASP A 195 1.67 -7.40 -15.12
N ILE A 196 1.46 -7.59 -16.43
CA ILE A 196 0.18 -7.33 -17.11
C ILE A 196 -0.89 -8.31 -16.64
N ASP A 197 -0.54 -9.59 -16.45
CA ASP A 197 -1.49 -10.62 -16.02
C ASP A 197 -1.98 -10.32 -14.59
N GLU A 198 -1.08 -9.89 -13.72
CA GLU A 198 -1.42 -9.42 -12.38
C GLU A 198 -2.39 -8.23 -12.42
N ALA A 199 -2.11 -7.25 -13.27
CA ALA A 199 -2.94 -6.06 -13.39
C ALA A 199 -4.38 -6.41 -13.82
N PHE A 200 -4.54 -7.28 -14.81
CA PHE A 200 -5.87 -7.71 -15.27
C PHE A 200 -6.58 -8.66 -14.30
N ARG A 201 -5.82 -9.49 -13.57
CA ARG A 201 -6.41 -10.38 -12.57
C ARG A 201 -6.98 -9.65 -11.36
N LEU A 202 -6.31 -8.60 -10.92
CA LEU A 202 -6.63 -7.92 -9.67
C LEU A 202 -7.48 -6.66 -9.86
N GLY A 203 -7.28 -5.93 -10.96
CA GLY A 203 -7.86 -4.61 -11.15
C GLY A 203 -9.33 -4.65 -11.62
N ASP A 204 -10.20 -3.93 -10.92
CA ASP A 204 -11.50 -3.53 -11.48
C ASP A 204 -11.30 -2.56 -12.64
N ARG A 205 -10.22 -1.79 -12.60
CA ARG A 205 -9.75 -0.87 -13.65
C ARG A 205 -8.24 -0.99 -13.81
N VAL A 206 -7.78 -0.90 -15.04
CA VAL A 206 -6.36 -0.93 -15.41
C VAL A 206 -5.99 0.38 -16.08
N ALA A 207 -4.99 1.06 -15.54
CA ALA A 207 -4.34 2.21 -16.16
C ALA A 207 -2.97 1.80 -16.69
N VAL A 208 -2.62 2.27 -17.90
CA VAL A 208 -1.32 2.00 -18.53
C VAL A 208 -0.48 3.28 -18.50
N MET A 209 0.79 3.15 -18.09
CA MET A 209 1.70 4.29 -17.93
C MET A 209 3.05 4.05 -18.61
#